data_fd0898027baf434b63bf36e55739ac67
#
_entry.id   fd0898027baf434b63bf36e55739ac67
#
_cell.length_a   1.000
_cell.length_b   1.000
_cell.length_c   1.000
_cell.angle_alpha   90.00
_cell.angle_beta   90.00
_cell.angle_gamma   90.00
#
_symmetry.space_group_name_H-M   'P 1'
#
loop_
_entity.id
_entity.type
_entity.pdbx_description
1 polymer ?
#
loop_
_entity_poly.entity_id
_entity_poly.type
_entity_poly.pdbx_seq_one_letter_code
_entity_poly.pdbx_strand_id
1 'polypeptide(L)'
;MKKLSLIVIMCLITLSAVCISSCAKSEFGSADDITEKSLTIQAKRADKGDYFMVGTLEVAEGEKIVISPELEKGAVMLEFFGNEGMDDPDKVPDADSMPTAASAEVSGSDIAKLDVPVGGYMVKATVTEKATGEVQVEILSAETADKTSDTVE
;
A
#
# COMPACT_ATOMS: atom_id res chain seq x y z
N MET A 1 -37.14 45.16 13.43
CA MET A 1 -37.33 43.94 12.61
C MET A 1 -36.25 43.66 11.57
N LYS A 2 -35.60 44.67 10.97
CA LYS A 2 -34.52 44.46 9.98
C LYS A 2 -33.23 43.84 10.53
N LYS A 3 -32.88 44.04 11.81
CA LYS A 3 -31.67 43.53 12.43
C LYS A 3 -31.76 42.05 12.80
N LEU A 4 -32.96 41.52 13.09
CA LEU A 4 -33.16 40.11 13.44
C LEU A 4 -33.05 39.19 12.21
N SER A 5 -33.47 39.72 11.03
CA SER A 5 -33.38 38.99 9.76
C SER A 5 -31.92 38.78 9.33
N LEU A 6 -31.05 39.78 9.60
CA LEU A 6 -29.61 39.69 9.22
C LEU A 6 -28.85 38.66 10.05
N ILE A 7 -29.18 38.51 11.35
CA ILE A 7 -28.53 37.52 12.24
C ILE A 7 -28.95 36.09 11.85
N VAL A 8 -30.21 35.89 11.49
CA VAL A 8 -30.70 34.56 11.05
C VAL A 8 -30.04 34.16 9.73
N ILE A 9 -29.82 35.06 8.80
CA ILE A 9 -29.15 34.80 7.54
C ILE A 9 -27.66 34.51 7.77
N MET A 10 -26.98 35.22 8.68
CA MET A 10 -25.59 34.91 9.02
C MET A 10 -25.43 33.55 9.71
N CYS A 11 -26.35 33.15 10.61
CA CYS A 11 -26.34 31.84 11.23
C CYS A 11 -26.60 30.72 10.24
N LEU A 12 -27.44 30.91 9.22
CA LEU A 12 -27.69 29.93 8.17
C LEU A 12 -26.48 29.72 7.26
N ILE A 13 -25.73 30.81 6.98
CA ILE A 13 -24.51 30.74 6.14
C ILE A 13 -23.36 30.01 6.90
N THR A 14 -23.24 30.22 8.21
CA THR A 14 -22.23 29.52 9.02
C THR A 14 -22.56 28.07 9.25
N LEU A 15 -23.84 27.67 9.30
CA LEU A 15 -24.24 26.28 9.46
C LEU A 15 -24.05 25.47 8.17
N SER A 16 -24.16 26.10 7.00
CA SER A 16 -23.91 25.43 5.71
C SER A 16 -22.44 25.23 5.39
N ALA A 17 -21.52 25.97 6.01
CA ALA A 17 -20.08 25.82 5.83
C ALA A 17 -19.49 24.63 6.62
N VAL A 18 -20.19 24.09 7.61
CA VAL A 18 -19.70 22.98 8.45
C VAL A 18 -20.04 21.61 7.85
N CYS A 19 -20.96 21.53 6.89
CA CYS A 19 -21.34 20.25 6.27
C CYS A 19 -20.54 19.87 5.01
N ILE A 20 -19.51 20.64 4.63
CA ILE A 20 -18.55 20.24 3.59
C ILE A 20 -17.30 19.63 4.22
N SER A 21 -17.43 19.00 5.38
CA SER A 21 -16.42 18.11 5.91
C SER A 21 -16.53 16.79 5.16
N SER A 22 -16.04 16.85 3.91
CA SER A 22 -15.33 15.75 3.26
C SER A 22 -15.68 14.33 3.77
N CYS A 23 -16.61 13.69 3.14
CA CYS A 23 -16.42 12.27 2.85
C CYS A 23 -15.18 12.18 1.96
N ALA A 24 -14.00 12.39 2.51
CA ALA A 24 -12.77 12.02 1.86
C ALA A 24 -12.80 10.50 1.76
N LYS A 25 -13.07 10.03 0.55
CA LYS A 25 -13.15 8.62 0.23
C LYS A 25 -11.82 7.98 0.64
N SER A 26 -11.87 6.86 1.35
CA SER A 26 -10.66 6.06 1.56
C SER A 26 -10.16 5.60 0.20
N GLU A 27 -8.88 5.74 -0.06
CA GLU A 27 -8.23 5.25 -1.26
C GLU A 27 -7.09 4.34 -0.83
N PHE A 28 -7.12 3.11 -1.31
CA PHE A 28 -6.05 2.15 -1.14
C PHE A 28 -5.79 1.46 -2.46
N GLY A 29 -4.57 1.54 -2.96
CA GLY A 29 -4.21 1.00 -4.26
C GLY A 29 -2.76 1.26 -4.63
N SER A 30 -2.37 0.74 -5.79
CA SER A 30 -1.06 1.03 -6.37
C SER A 30 -1.05 2.41 -7.02
N ALA A 31 0.09 3.11 -6.95
CA ALA A 31 0.37 4.25 -7.80
C ALA A 31 0.59 3.77 -9.26
N ASP A 32 0.51 4.70 -10.22
CA ASP A 32 0.58 4.39 -11.66
C ASP A 32 1.94 3.84 -12.13
N ASP A 33 3.00 3.91 -11.31
CA ASP A 33 4.36 3.50 -11.65
C ASP A 33 4.65 2.06 -11.18
N ILE A 34 3.94 1.08 -11.74
CA ILE A 34 4.22 -0.34 -11.52
C ILE A 34 5.21 -0.81 -12.58
N THR A 35 6.32 -1.38 -12.15
CA THR A 35 7.29 -2.06 -13.00
C THR A 35 7.53 -3.49 -12.53
N GLU A 36 8.28 -4.28 -13.30
CA GLU A 36 8.70 -5.62 -12.87
C GLU A 36 9.67 -5.59 -11.67
N LYS A 37 10.21 -4.43 -11.32
CA LYS A 37 11.21 -4.24 -10.25
C LYS A 37 10.77 -3.31 -9.14
N SER A 38 9.66 -2.62 -9.29
CA SER A 38 9.18 -1.68 -8.28
C SER A 38 7.67 -1.49 -8.30
N LEU A 39 7.11 -1.18 -7.14
CA LEU A 39 5.71 -0.94 -6.91
C LEU A 39 5.56 0.07 -5.77
N THR A 40 4.74 1.08 -5.95
CA THR A 40 4.35 2.00 -4.87
C THR A 40 2.89 1.80 -4.50
N ILE A 41 2.62 1.64 -3.22
CA ILE A 41 1.30 1.45 -2.64
C ILE A 41 0.92 2.73 -1.90
N GLN A 42 -0.23 3.31 -2.24
CA GLN A 42 -0.74 4.51 -1.57
C GLN A 42 -1.92 4.16 -0.68
N ALA A 43 -1.87 4.64 0.57
CA ALA A 43 -2.94 4.55 1.54
C ALA A 43 -3.39 5.97 1.93
N LYS A 44 -4.56 6.39 1.46
CA LYS A 44 -5.19 7.66 1.85
C LYS A 44 -6.38 7.35 2.75
N ARG A 45 -6.16 7.36 4.07
CA ARG A 45 -7.17 6.98 5.07
C ARG A 45 -7.76 5.59 4.83
N ALA A 46 -6.92 4.66 4.39
CA ALA A 46 -7.33 3.29 4.14
C ALA A 46 -7.83 2.63 5.41
N ASP A 47 -8.97 1.98 5.35
CA ASP A 47 -9.61 1.37 6.49
C ASP A 47 -9.11 -0.08 6.69
N LYS A 48 -9.12 -0.54 7.94
CA LYS A 48 -8.75 -1.91 8.26
C LYS A 48 -9.58 -2.90 7.45
N GLY A 49 -8.91 -3.81 6.78
CA GLY A 49 -9.51 -4.83 5.91
C GLY A 49 -9.56 -4.44 4.43
N ASP A 50 -9.25 -3.18 4.08
CA ASP A 50 -9.05 -2.81 2.68
C ASP A 50 -7.89 -3.62 2.10
N TYR A 51 -8.06 -4.17 0.92
CA TYR A 51 -7.00 -4.91 0.24
C TYR A 51 -7.05 -4.73 -1.27
N PHE A 52 -5.92 -4.96 -1.92
CA PHE A 52 -5.85 -5.10 -3.37
C PHE A 52 -4.71 -6.06 -3.74
N MET A 53 -4.77 -6.58 -4.95
CA MET A 53 -3.71 -7.38 -5.55
C MET A 53 -3.15 -6.65 -6.75
N VAL A 54 -1.85 -6.71 -6.92
CA VAL A 54 -1.15 -6.04 -8.01
C VAL A 54 -0.12 -6.96 -8.62
N GLY A 55 0.11 -6.75 -9.89
CA GLY A 55 0.95 -7.40 -10.86
C GLY A 55 2.26 -8.02 -10.40
N THR A 56 3.05 -8.47 -11.33
CA THR A 56 4.23 -9.29 -11.11
C THR A 56 5.47 -8.46 -10.85
N LEU A 57 6.13 -8.76 -9.72
CA LEU A 57 7.52 -8.40 -9.48
C LEU A 57 8.41 -9.58 -9.88
N GLU A 58 9.51 -9.32 -10.57
CA GLU A 58 10.46 -10.35 -11.02
C GLU A 58 11.74 -10.30 -10.20
N VAL A 59 12.02 -11.38 -9.46
CA VAL A 59 13.22 -11.53 -8.63
C VAL A 59 14.22 -12.43 -9.33
N ALA A 60 15.41 -11.90 -9.63
CA ALA A 60 16.52 -12.64 -10.22
C ALA A 60 17.50 -13.18 -9.14
N GLU A 61 18.47 -13.97 -9.57
CA GLU A 61 19.49 -14.49 -8.68
C GLU A 61 20.32 -13.37 -8.02
N GLY A 62 20.43 -13.39 -6.71
CA GLY A 62 21.16 -12.38 -5.92
C GLY A 62 20.37 -11.08 -5.68
N GLU A 63 19.08 -11.08 -5.95
CA GLU A 63 18.18 -9.98 -5.63
C GLU A 63 17.32 -10.29 -4.40
N LYS A 64 16.84 -9.23 -3.75
CA LYS A 64 15.95 -9.26 -2.58
C LYS A 64 14.79 -8.30 -2.78
N ILE A 65 13.67 -8.59 -2.13
CA ILE A 65 12.56 -7.65 -1.99
C ILE A 65 12.88 -6.71 -0.82
N VAL A 66 12.89 -5.41 -1.09
CA VAL A 66 13.05 -4.36 -0.07
C VAL A 66 11.74 -3.59 0.02
N ILE A 67 11.21 -3.46 1.22
CA ILE A 67 9.97 -2.76 1.52
C ILE A 67 10.31 -1.54 2.36
N SER A 68 10.05 -0.36 1.84
CA SER A 68 10.33 0.93 2.49
C SER A 68 9.00 1.64 2.76
N PRO A 69 8.43 1.52 3.95
CA PRO A 69 7.22 2.23 4.32
C PRO A 69 7.51 3.67 4.71
N GLU A 70 6.60 4.58 4.35
CA GLU A 70 6.49 5.95 4.85
C GLU A 70 5.05 6.16 5.34
N LEU A 71 4.67 5.41 6.39
CA LEU A 71 3.34 5.45 6.96
C LEU A 71 3.30 6.44 8.13
N GLU A 72 2.51 7.50 7.99
CA GLU A 72 2.25 8.45 9.10
C GLU A 72 1.54 7.77 10.26
N LYS A 73 0.72 6.76 9.96
CA LYS A 73 0.01 5.91 10.92
C LYS A 73 -0.48 4.63 10.28
N GLY A 74 -0.76 3.64 11.12
CA GLY A 74 -1.34 2.37 10.73
C GLY A 74 -0.31 1.34 10.30
N ALA A 75 -0.80 0.24 9.76
CA ALA A 75 0.02 -0.87 9.31
C ALA A 75 -0.58 -1.54 8.06
N VAL A 76 0.30 -2.05 7.23
CA VAL A 76 -0.04 -2.77 5.99
C VAL A 76 0.70 -4.10 5.97
N MET A 77 -0.04 -5.19 5.75
CA MET A 77 0.50 -6.51 5.49
C MET A 77 0.72 -6.68 4.00
N LEU A 78 1.92 -7.08 3.61
CA LEU A 78 2.27 -7.46 2.25
C LEU A 78 2.49 -8.97 2.18
N GLU A 79 1.82 -9.62 1.25
CA GLU A 79 1.94 -11.05 0.98
C GLU A 79 2.40 -11.24 -0.47
N PHE A 80 3.44 -12.03 -0.67
CA PHE A 80 4.03 -12.32 -1.97
C PHE A 80 3.71 -13.75 -2.35
N PHE A 81 3.02 -13.93 -3.46
CA PHE A 81 2.61 -15.23 -3.99
C PHE A 81 3.42 -15.53 -5.25
N GLY A 82 4.06 -16.68 -5.30
CA GLY A 82 4.75 -17.14 -6.51
C GLY A 82 3.76 -17.31 -7.66
N ASN A 83 4.10 -16.79 -8.83
CA ASN A 83 3.26 -16.90 -10.02
C ASN A 83 3.48 -18.20 -10.82
N GLU A 84 4.15 -19.19 -10.25
CA GLU A 84 4.35 -20.49 -10.88
C GLU A 84 3.00 -21.13 -11.25
N GLY A 85 2.79 -21.37 -12.54
CA GLY A 85 1.55 -21.97 -13.07
C GLY A 85 0.46 -20.97 -13.47
N MET A 86 0.73 -19.68 -13.47
CA MET A 86 -0.18 -18.63 -13.98
C MET A 86 -0.10 -18.42 -15.51
N ASP A 87 0.72 -19.18 -16.19
CA ASP A 87 0.84 -19.11 -17.68
C ASP A 87 -0.44 -19.56 -18.41
N ASP A 88 -1.39 -20.13 -17.68
CA ASP A 88 -2.68 -20.56 -18.24
C ASP A 88 -3.79 -19.58 -17.80
N PRO A 89 -4.26 -18.67 -18.66
CA PRO A 89 -5.30 -17.68 -18.35
C PRO A 89 -6.64 -18.31 -17.91
N ASP A 90 -6.84 -19.60 -18.22
CA ASP A 90 -8.06 -20.33 -17.85
C ASP A 90 -7.93 -20.98 -16.44
N LYS A 91 -6.76 -20.89 -15.81
CA LYS A 91 -6.44 -21.48 -14.50
C LYS A 91 -5.92 -20.44 -13.52
N VAL A 92 -6.55 -19.28 -13.41
CA VAL A 92 -6.21 -18.32 -12.36
C VAL A 92 -6.52 -18.99 -11.01
N PRO A 93 -5.50 -19.36 -10.20
CA PRO A 93 -5.75 -19.96 -8.91
C PRO A 93 -6.53 -18.99 -8.04
N ASP A 94 -7.42 -19.52 -7.22
CA ASP A 94 -8.05 -18.73 -6.17
C ASP A 94 -6.96 -18.16 -5.25
N ALA A 95 -6.97 -16.85 -5.01
CA ALA A 95 -5.97 -16.17 -4.20
C ALA A 95 -5.76 -16.82 -2.82
N ASP A 96 -6.84 -17.42 -2.27
CA ASP A 96 -6.79 -18.14 -0.99
C ASP A 96 -6.12 -19.53 -1.10
N SER A 97 -5.87 -20.03 -2.32
CA SER A 97 -5.22 -21.32 -2.56
C SER A 97 -3.75 -21.21 -2.96
N MET A 98 -3.26 -20.00 -3.23
CA MET A 98 -1.85 -19.80 -3.60
C MET A 98 -0.94 -19.84 -2.38
N PRO A 99 0.18 -20.60 -2.44
CA PRO A 99 1.13 -20.61 -1.34
C PRO A 99 1.82 -19.24 -1.23
N THR A 100 1.76 -18.63 -0.04
CA THR A 100 2.51 -17.42 0.27
C THR A 100 4.00 -17.76 0.33
N ALA A 101 4.80 -17.15 -0.54
CA ALA A 101 6.26 -17.32 -0.55
C ALA A 101 6.95 -16.51 0.55
N ALA A 102 6.45 -15.30 0.80
CA ALA A 102 6.91 -14.43 1.88
C ALA A 102 5.81 -13.45 2.28
N SER A 103 5.92 -12.92 3.50
CA SER A 103 5.05 -11.86 3.97
C SER A 103 5.78 -10.94 4.93
N ALA A 104 5.35 -9.68 4.99
CA ALA A 104 5.82 -8.70 5.97
C ALA A 104 4.69 -7.75 6.34
N GLU A 105 4.53 -7.49 7.63
CA GLU A 105 3.72 -6.38 8.12
C GLU A 105 4.63 -5.18 8.37
N VAL A 106 4.28 -4.04 7.79
CA VAL A 106 5.07 -2.81 7.87
C VAL A 106 4.27 -1.68 8.49
N SER A 107 4.95 -0.84 9.26
CA SER A 107 4.40 0.34 9.91
C SER A 107 5.48 1.41 10.06
N GLY A 108 5.09 2.70 10.17
CA GLY A 108 6.05 3.78 10.29
C GLY A 108 7.01 3.86 9.11
N SER A 109 8.31 3.80 9.38
CA SER A 109 9.39 3.87 8.38
C SER A 109 10.40 2.72 8.49
N ASP A 110 10.05 1.64 9.19
CA ASP A 110 10.95 0.51 9.37
C ASP A 110 11.06 -0.33 8.08
N ILE A 111 12.25 -0.37 7.51
CA ILE A 111 12.52 -1.10 6.27
C ILE A 111 12.53 -2.60 6.52
N ALA A 112 11.76 -3.34 5.73
CA ALA A 112 11.77 -4.79 5.73
C ALA A 112 12.50 -5.34 4.49
N LYS A 113 13.24 -6.42 4.65
CA LYS A 113 13.96 -7.12 3.58
C LYS A 113 13.57 -8.58 3.58
N LEU A 114 13.21 -9.09 2.41
CA LEU A 114 12.77 -10.46 2.24
C LEU A 114 13.65 -11.18 1.23
N ASP A 115 14.16 -12.34 1.65
CA ASP A 115 14.81 -13.29 0.77
C ASP A 115 13.74 -14.26 0.23
N VAL A 116 13.58 -14.28 -1.08
CA VAL A 116 12.63 -15.17 -1.77
C VAL A 116 13.34 -15.91 -2.91
N PRO A 117 12.85 -17.07 -3.33
CA PRO A 117 13.37 -17.76 -4.51
C PRO A 117 13.31 -16.89 -5.77
N VAL A 118 14.15 -17.20 -6.75
CA VAL A 118 14.08 -16.58 -8.08
C VAL A 118 12.73 -16.89 -8.72
N GLY A 119 12.07 -15.87 -9.27
CA GLY A 119 10.76 -16.03 -9.92
C GLY A 119 9.94 -14.77 -9.93
N GLY A 120 8.74 -14.88 -10.48
CA GLY A 120 7.74 -13.84 -10.49
C GLY A 120 6.81 -13.94 -9.27
N TYR A 121 6.40 -12.78 -8.76
CA TYR A 121 5.56 -12.68 -7.58
C TYR A 121 4.41 -11.72 -7.78
N MET A 122 3.19 -12.16 -7.45
CA MET A 122 2.07 -11.27 -7.22
C MET A 122 2.11 -10.74 -5.80
N VAL A 123 1.70 -9.49 -5.62
CA VAL A 123 1.67 -8.83 -4.32
C VAL A 123 0.22 -8.57 -3.92
N LYS A 124 -0.17 -9.06 -2.74
CA LYS A 124 -1.41 -8.67 -2.07
C LYS A 124 -1.05 -7.74 -0.92
N ALA A 125 -1.65 -6.57 -0.92
CA ALA A 125 -1.53 -5.62 0.17
C ALA A 125 -2.86 -5.57 0.94
N THR A 126 -2.79 -5.65 2.26
CA THR A 126 -3.96 -5.60 3.14
C THR A 126 -3.71 -4.62 4.28
N VAL A 127 -4.63 -3.72 4.52
CA VAL A 127 -4.57 -2.78 5.66
C VAL A 127 -4.93 -3.53 6.94
N THR A 128 -3.98 -3.69 7.85
CA THR A 128 -4.18 -4.36 9.15
C THR A 128 -4.58 -3.37 10.24
N GLU A 129 -4.12 -2.12 10.13
CA GLU A 129 -4.56 -1.00 10.94
C GLU A 129 -4.79 0.21 10.04
N LYS A 130 -5.83 1.03 10.34
CA LYS A 130 -6.18 2.21 9.52
C LYS A 130 -4.94 3.03 9.17
N ALA A 131 -4.59 3.06 7.86
CA ALA A 131 -3.31 3.54 7.38
C ALA A 131 -3.43 4.83 6.57
N THR A 132 -2.37 5.65 6.66
CA THR A 132 -2.15 6.83 5.82
C THR A 132 -0.66 6.94 5.52
N GLY A 133 -0.30 7.13 4.26
CA GLY A 133 1.07 7.22 3.77
C GLY A 133 1.29 6.38 2.52
N GLU A 134 2.51 5.97 2.30
CA GLU A 134 2.86 5.09 1.18
C GLU A 134 3.82 3.97 1.60
N VAL A 135 3.86 2.93 0.81
CA VAL A 135 4.80 1.81 0.95
C VAL A 135 5.43 1.57 -0.40
N GLN A 136 6.73 1.70 -0.48
CA GLN A 136 7.50 1.37 -1.68
C GLN A 136 8.03 -0.05 -1.57
N VAL A 137 7.87 -0.84 -2.62
CA VAL A 137 8.42 -2.18 -2.76
C VAL A 137 9.37 -2.18 -3.93
N GLU A 138 10.61 -2.58 -3.73
CA GLU A 138 11.65 -2.61 -4.76
C GLU A 138 12.39 -3.94 -4.78
N ILE A 139 12.78 -4.37 -5.96
CA ILE A 139 13.68 -5.50 -6.14
C ILE A 139 15.09 -4.95 -6.34
N LEU A 140 15.94 -5.19 -5.37
CA LEU A 140 17.32 -4.68 -5.35
C LEU A 140 18.33 -5.85 -5.29
N SER A 141 19.53 -5.63 -5.85
CA SER A 141 20.63 -6.56 -5.60
C SER A 141 20.93 -6.66 -4.11
N ALA A 142 21.36 -7.82 -3.62
CA ALA A 142 21.65 -8.04 -2.21
C ALA A 142 22.65 -7.00 -1.66
N GLU A 143 23.68 -6.62 -2.46
CA GLU A 143 24.64 -5.59 -2.07
C GLU A 143 23.99 -4.20 -1.88
N THR A 144 23.05 -3.82 -2.74
CA THR A 144 22.31 -2.55 -2.65
C THR A 144 21.32 -2.58 -1.50
N ALA A 145 20.60 -3.68 -1.34
CA ALA A 145 19.63 -3.88 -0.27
C ALA A 145 20.31 -3.76 1.12
N ASP A 146 21.51 -4.30 1.28
CA ASP A 146 22.23 -4.23 2.57
C ASP A 146 22.67 -2.81 2.93
N LYS A 147 22.92 -1.94 1.95
CA LYS A 147 23.27 -0.52 2.17
C LYS A 147 22.06 0.36 2.51
N THR A 148 20.86 -0.04 2.13
CA THR A 148 19.62 0.75 2.36
C THR A 148 19.25 0.87 3.85
N SER A 149 19.80 0.03 4.75
CA SER A 149 19.53 0.12 6.19
C SER A 149 20.43 1.11 6.93
N ASP A 150 21.50 1.61 6.32
CA ASP A 150 22.50 2.44 7.03
C ASP A 150 22.22 3.95 6.88
N THR A 151 21.13 4.36 6.25
CA THR A 151 20.88 5.78 5.90
C THR A 151 19.85 6.47 6.78
N VAL A 152 19.37 5.86 7.87
CA VAL A 152 18.47 6.50 8.83
C VAL A 152 19.29 6.94 10.05
N GLU A 153 19.92 8.12 9.96
CA GLU A 153 20.37 8.93 11.11
C GLU A 153 19.53 10.20 11.20
#